data_c0a7c0c84b060e578f47e261b20add41
#
_entry.id   c0a7c0c84b060e578f47e261b20add41
#
_cell.length_a   1.000
_cell.length_b   1.000
_cell.length_c   1.000
_cell.angle_alpha   90.00
_cell.angle_beta   90.00
_cell.angle_gamma   90.00
#
_symmetry.space_group_name_H-M   'P 1'
#
loop_
_entity.id
_entity.type
_entity.pdbx_description
1 polymer ?
#
loop_
_entity_poly.entity_id
_entity_poly.type
_entity_poly.pdbx_seq_one_letter_code
_entity_poly.pdbx_strand_id
1 'polypeptide(L)'
;ALQRLSAVGLVHTNGRKGTNVARLTMPQLLDSFLVVSELEALAATQASKRITKEQVSTLWTHQKDCEKAFSANNPDAFCIANDLLHGTILKVSGNWMLQDYMRRTLILAPYRRHITFQPGRMEASIEEHESFIRAIESGNGLAAATCMRGHVNALADGLSDFLYFLDQTGLSEIIASKE
;
A
#
# COMPACT_ATOMS: atom_id res chain seq x y z
N ALA A 1 11.09 -20.91 8.78
CA ALA A 1 10.52 -20.04 7.76
C ALA A 1 8.99 -20.00 7.84
N LEU A 2 8.24 -21.14 7.74
CA LEU A 2 6.77 -21.22 7.71
C LEU A 2 6.10 -20.63 8.97
N GLN A 3 6.64 -20.84 10.17
CA GLN A 3 6.10 -20.25 11.41
C GLN A 3 6.10 -18.72 11.39
N ARG A 4 7.14 -18.08 10.80
CA ARG A 4 7.18 -16.62 10.64
C ARG A 4 6.13 -16.13 9.66
N LEU A 5 5.93 -16.84 8.55
CA LEU A 5 4.89 -16.52 7.57
C LEU A 5 3.48 -16.70 8.15
N SER A 6 3.28 -17.72 8.98
CA SER A 6 2.03 -17.95 9.69
C SER A 6 1.76 -16.86 10.74
N ALA A 7 2.79 -16.43 11.47
CA ALA A 7 2.66 -15.37 12.48
C ALA A 7 2.26 -14.01 11.90
N VAL A 8 2.59 -13.74 10.63
CA VAL A 8 2.16 -12.53 9.91
C VAL A 8 0.96 -12.75 8.99
N GLY A 9 0.31 -13.92 9.09
CA GLY A 9 -0.93 -14.22 8.37
C GLY A 9 -0.76 -14.53 6.87
N LEU A 10 0.47 -14.68 6.36
CA LEU A 10 0.73 -14.98 4.95
C LEU A 10 0.43 -16.43 4.56
N VAL A 11 0.40 -17.33 5.52
CA VAL A 11 0.08 -18.73 5.32
C VAL A 11 -0.78 -19.28 6.46
N HIS A 12 -1.66 -20.21 6.13
CA HIS A 12 -2.42 -21.02 7.09
C HIS A 12 -1.91 -22.46 7.10
N THR A 13 -1.58 -22.96 8.29
CA THR A 13 -1.15 -24.35 8.46
C THR A 13 -2.34 -25.19 8.95
N ASN A 14 -2.83 -26.09 8.11
CA ASN A 14 -3.95 -26.97 8.40
C ASN A 14 -3.45 -28.35 8.85
N GLY A 15 -2.69 -28.42 9.93
CA GLY A 15 -2.22 -29.67 10.50
C GLY A 15 -1.69 -30.67 9.47
N ARG A 16 -2.38 -31.82 9.31
CA ARG A 16 -2.00 -32.88 8.35
C ARG A 16 -2.23 -32.53 6.87
N LYS A 17 -2.98 -31.45 6.56
CA LYS A 17 -3.31 -31.03 5.17
C LYS A 17 -2.28 -30.08 4.56
N GLY A 18 -1.18 -29.77 5.27
CA GLY A 18 -0.11 -28.91 4.78
C GLY A 18 -0.31 -27.43 5.09
N THR A 19 0.46 -26.59 4.38
CA THR A 19 0.43 -25.13 4.53
C THR A 19 -0.06 -24.50 3.24
N ASN A 20 -1.09 -23.66 3.34
CA ASN A 20 -1.66 -22.93 2.21
C ASN A 20 -1.34 -21.44 2.34
N VAL A 21 -1.15 -20.77 1.21
CA VAL A 21 -1.06 -19.30 1.18
C VAL A 21 -2.42 -18.72 1.60
N ALA A 22 -2.38 -17.76 2.52
CA ALA A 22 -3.59 -17.06 2.96
C ALA A 22 -4.19 -16.28 1.78
N ARG A 23 -5.48 -16.39 1.58
CA ARG A 23 -6.24 -15.62 0.61
C ARG A 23 -7.25 -14.77 1.38
N LEU A 24 -7.35 -13.51 1.04
CA LEU A 24 -8.36 -12.62 1.58
C LEU A 24 -9.61 -12.69 0.70
N THR A 25 -10.76 -12.76 1.35
CA THR A 25 -12.03 -12.48 0.66
C THR A 25 -12.09 -10.98 0.30
N MET A 26 -12.96 -10.63 -0.63
CA MET A 26 -13.06 -9.24 -1.05
C MET A 26 -13.47 -8.27 0.07
N PRO A 27 -14.47 -8.59 0.93
CA PRO A 27 -14.75 -7.75 2.10
C PRO A 27 -13.52 -7.57 3.01
N GLN A 28 -12.80 -8.66 3.29
CA GLN A 28 -11.58 -8.61 4.10
C GLN A 28 -10.49 -7.74 3.47
N LEU A 29 -10.38 -7.77 2.14
CA LEU A 29 -9.41 -6.95 1.42
C LEU A 29 -9.76 -5.45 1.52
N LEU A 30 -11.02 -5.08 1.31
CA LEU A 30 -11.51 -3.70 1.47
C LEU A 30 -11.33 -3.20 2.90
N ASP A 31 -11.75 -3.98 3.90
CA ASP A 31 -11.55 -3.65 5.32
C ASP A 31 -10.08 -3.46 5.66
N SER A 32 -9.20 -4.28 5.05
CA SER A 32 -7.76 -4.17 5.26
C SER A 32 -7.19 -2.87 4.69
N PHE A 33 -7.64 -2.43 3.51
CA PHE A 33 -7.21 -1.15 2.94
C PHE A 33 -7.68 0.04 3.78
N LEU A 34 -8.89 0.01 4.32
CA LEU A 34 -9.39 1.03 5.24
C LEU A 34 -8.51 1.16 6.49
N VAL A 35 -8.14 0.04 7.09
CA VAL A 35 -7.24 0.03 8.26
C VAL A 35 -5.85 0.55 7.88
N VAL A 36 -5.29 0.09 6.75
CA VAL A 36 -3.96 0.52 6.28
C VAL A 36 -3.94 2.01 5.99
N SER A 37 -5.00 2.57 5.40
CA SER A 37 -5.08 4.01 5.13
C SER A 37 -4.96 4.85 6.40
N GLU A 38 -5.58 4.44 7.50
CA GLU A 38 -5.47 5.11 8.80
C GLU A 38 -4.09 4.92 9.44
N LEU A 39 -3.49 3.75 9.31
CA LEU A 39 -2.14 3.49 9.82
C LEU A 39 -1.08 4.31 9.07
N GLU A 40 -1.17 4.39 7.75
CA GLU A 40 -0.26 5.20 6.94
C GLU A 40 -0.48 6.72 7.15
N ALA A 41 -1.73 7.16 7.31
CA ALA A 41 -2.04 8.54 7.67
C ALA A 41 -1.45 8.93 9.05
N LEU A 42 -1.51 8.01 10.03
CA LEU A 42 -0.86 8.20 11.32
C LEU A 42 0.67 8.27 11.18
N ALA A 43 1.27 7.40 10.33
CA ALA A 43 2.69 7.46 10.04
C ALA A 43 3.11 8.80 9.44
N ALA A 44 2.37 9.31 8.44
CA ALA A 44 2.60 10.60 7.82
C ALA A 44 2.49 11.77 8.82
N THR A 45 1.45 11.74 9.69
CA THR A 45 1.29 12.73 10.77
C THR A 45 2.49 12.75 11.71
N GLN A 46 2.99 11.58 12.11
CA GLN A 46 4.11 11.50 13.04
C GLN A 46 5.44 11.83 12.36
N ALA A 47 5.61 11.43 11.11
CA ALA A 47 6.78 11.74 10.31
C ALA A 47 6.93 13.26 10.11
N SER A 48 5.85 13.99 9.82
CA SER A 48 5.90 15.44 9.62
C SER A 48 6.45 16.22 10.81
N LYS A 49 6.34 15.67 12.02
CA LYS A 49 6.84 16.28 13.25
C LYS A 49 8.30 15.95 13.57
N ARG A 50 8.90 14.99 12.86
CA ARG A 50 10.21 14.41 13.22
C ARG A 50 11.19 14.37 12.06
N ILE A 51 10.72 14.59 10.85
CA ILE A 51 11.53 14.44 9.65
C ILE A 51 12.69 15.44 9.63
N THR A 52 13.88 14.97 9.26
CA THR A 52 15.05 15.81 9.03
C THR A 52 15.13 16.22 7.56
N LYS A 53 15.95 17.25 7.26
CA LYS A 53 16.19 17.69 5.88
C LYS A 53 16.76 16.57 4.99
N GLU A 54 17.63 15.74 5.53
CA GLU A 54 18.23 14.60 4.84
C GLU A 54 17.17 13.55 4.52
N GLN A 55 16.24 13.31 5.45
CA GLN A 55 15.12 12.37 5.24
C GLN A 55 14.12 12.91 4.22
N VAL A 56 13.85 14.22 4.20
CA VAL A 56 13.06 14.87 3.14
C VAL A 56 13.72 14.64 1.77
N SER A 57 15.04 14.87 1.67
CA SER A 57 15.79 14.59 0.43
C SER A 57 15.67 13.13 0.00
N THR A 58 15.64 12.19 0.97
CA THR A 58 15.42 10.76 0.70
C THR A 58 14.03 10.49 0.14
N LEU A 59 12.97 11.11 0.68
CA LEU A 59 11.61 10.98 0.14
C LEU A 59 11.54 11.48 -1.30
N TRP A 60 12.11 12.64 -1.60
CA TRP A 60 12.16 13.17 -2.97
C TRP A 60 13.00 12.31 -3.92
N THR A 61 14.03 11.63 -3.41
CA THR A 61 14.79 10.65 -4.21
C THR A 61 13.91 9.46 -4.60
N HIS A 62 13.18 8.87 -3.66
CA HIS A 62 12.25 7.77 -3.96
C HIS A 62 11.13 8.21 -4.91
N GLN A 63 10.63 9.44 -4.76
CA GLN A 63 9.65 10.01 -5.68
C GLN A 63 10.20 10.08 -7.12
N LYS A 64 11.42 10.60 -7.29
CA LYS A 64 12.08 10.64 -8.61
C LYS A 64 12.33 9.25 -9.20
N ASP A 65 12.56 8.26 -8.37
CA ASP A 65 12.71 6.88 -8.83
C ASP A 65 11.37 6.29 -9.29
N CYS A 66 10.23 6.66 -8.65
CA CYS A 66 8.89 6.36 -9.16
C CYS A 66 8.66 7.01 -10.53
N GLU A 67 8.97 8.29 -10.70
CA GLU A 67 8.82 9.03 -11.96
C GLU A 67 9.67 8.42 -13.10
N LYS A 68 10.91 8.04 -12.82
CA LYS A 68 11.79 7.35 -13.77
C LYS A 68 11.22 5.98 -14.17
N ALA A 69 10.73 5.22 -13.18
CA ALA A 69 10.16 3.91 -13.44
C ALA A 69 8.89 4.01 -14.29
N PHE A 70 8.02 5.00 -14.02
CA PHE A 70 6.84 5.31 -14.82
C PHE A 70 7.24 5.68 -16.27
N SER A 71 8.19 6.62 -16.44
CA SER A 71 8.67 7.05 -17.76
C SER A 71 9.30 5.91 -18.56
N ALA A 72 9.92 4.94 -17.87
CA ALA A 72 10.51 3.74 -18.48
C ALA A 72 9.48 2.62 -18.71
N ASN A 73 8.20 2.84 -18.39
CA ASN A 73 7.14 1.82 -18.41
C ASN A 73 7.55 0.54 -17.65
N ASN A 74 8.18 0.72 -16.48
CA ASN A 74 8.67 -0.36 -15.63
C ASN A 74 7.90 -0.40 -14.29
N PRO A 75 6.73 -1.09 -14.25
CA PRO A 75 5.88 -1.13 -13.08
C PRO A 75 6.54 -1.85 -11.89
N ASP A 76 7.47 -2.77 -12.13
CA ASP A 76 8.18 -3.47 -11.06
C ASP A 76 9.13 -2.54 -10.32
N ALA A 77 9.90 -1.73 -11.06
CA ALA A 77 10.76 -0.70 -10.47
C ALA A 77 9.92 0.36 -9.75
N PHE A 78 8.75 0.72 -10.30
CA PHE A 78 7.81 1.63 -9.63
C PHE A 78 7.38 1.10 -8.26
N CYS A 79 6.93 -0.16 -8.18
CA CYS A 79 6.53 -0.77 -6.90
C CYS A 79 7.67 -0.77 -5.88
N ILE A 80 8.90 -1.04 -6.29
CA ILE A 80 10.07 -1.01 -5.40
C ILE A 80 10.30 0.40 -4.85
N ALA A 81 10.30 1.43 -5.72
CA ALA A 81 10.49 2.81 -5.31
C ALA A 81 9.35 3.31 -4.39
N ASN A 82 8.11 2.95 -4.71
CA ASN A 82 6.92 3.22 -3.91
C ASN A 82 7.02 2.60 -2.51
N ASP A 83 7.41 1.34 -2.41
CA ASP A 83 7.58 0.66 -1.12
C ASP A 83 8.69 1.30 -0.28
N LEU A 84 9.77 1.79 -0.90
CA LEU A 84 10.83 2.53 -0.23
C LEU A 84 10.34 3.89 0.28
N LEU A 85 9.52 4.59 -0.48
CA LEU A 85 8.92 5.87 -0.10
C LEU A 85 8.05 5.71 1.16
N HIS A 86 7.05 4.81 1.11
CA HIS A 86 6.17 4.52 2.24
C HIS A 86 6.92 3.96 3.46
N GLY A 87 7.87 3.06 3.21
CA GLY A 87 8.73 2.49 4.26
C GLY A 87 9.57 3.53 4.97
N THR A 88 10.06 4.56 4.25
CA THR A 88 10.80 5.69 4.83
C THR A 88 9.90 6.53 5.73
N ILE A 89 8.69 6.87 5.30
CA ILE A 89 7.72 7.60 6.12
C ILE A 89 7.38 6.83 7.39
N LEU A 90 7.11 5.54 7.26
CA LEU A 90 6.83 4.65 8.39
C LEU A 90 8.00 4.60 9.38
N LYS A 91 9.23 4.52 8.89
CA LYS A 91 10.44 4.53 9.73
C LYS A 91 10.62 5.86 10.45
N VAL A 92 10.45 6.98 9.74
CA VAL A 92 10.58 8.35 10.30
C VAL A 92 9.50 8.62 11.35
N SER A 93 8.33 7.99 11.25
CA SER A 93 7.29 8.10 12.29
C SER A 93 7.81 7.73 13.69
N GLY A 94 8.84 6.88 13.77
CA GLY A 94 9.45 6.42 15.02
C GLY A 94 8.52 5.57 15.89
N ASN A 95 7.38 5.17 15.38
CA ASN A 95 6.38 4.40 16.12
C ASN A 95 6.59 2.90 15.87
N TRP A 96 7.24 2.23 16.83
CA TRP A 96 7.58 0.81 16.73
C TRP A 96 6.34 -0.09 16.61
N MET A 97 5.24 0.26 17.30
CA MET A 97 3.98 -0.48 17.27
C MET A 97 3.34 -0.41 15.87
N LEU A 98 3.33 0.80 15.30
CA LEU A 98 2.84 1.02 13.94
C LEU A 98 3.65 0.21 12.91
N GLN A 99 4.98 0.22 13.04
CA GLN A 99 5.86 -0.59 12.19
C GLN A 99 5.59 -2.10 12.34
N ASP A 100 5.24 -2.56 13.54
CA ASP A 100 4.90 -3.96 13.77
C ASP A 100 3.57 -4.35 13.13
N TYR A 101 2.53 -3.53 13.27
CA TYR A 101 1.25 -3.75 12.60
C TYR A 101 1.37 -3.69 11.08
N MET A 102 2.12 -2.73 10.53
CA MET A 102 2.33 -2.62 9.08
C MET A 102 3.06 -3.84 8.49
N ARG A 103 3.91 -4.54 9.24
CA ARG A 103 4.48 -5.81 8.78
C ARG A 103 3.42 -6.89 8.51
N ARG A 104 2.29 -6.87 9.20
CA ARG A 104 1.19 -7.81 9.00
C ARG A 104 0.40 -7.53 7.71
N THR A 105 0.51 -6.30 7.18
CA THR A 105 -0.16 -5.91 5.93
C THR A 105 0.58 -6.39 4.67
N LEU A 106 1.72 -7.10 4.80
CA LEU A 106 2.44 -7.68 3.66
C LEU A 106 1.58 -8.64 2.83
N ILE A 107 0.52 -9.22 3.42
CA ILE A 107 -0.46 -10.02 2.68
C ILE A 107 -1.16 -9.22 1.57
N LEU A 108 -1.20 -7.89 1.69
CA LEU A 108 -1.81 -6.99 0.71
C LEU A 108 -0.88 -6.67 -0.48
N ALA A 109 0.41 -6.99 -0.40
CA ALA A 109 1.38 -6.61 -1.43
C ALA A 109 1.01 -7.07 -2.84
N PRO A 110 0.55 -8.34 -3.08
CA PRO A 110 0.11 -8.77 -4.41
C PRO A 110 -1.08 -7.96 -4.94
N TYR A 111 -2.01 -7.60 -4.07
CA TYR A 111 -3.21 -6.83 -4.43
C TYR A 111 -2.84 -5.38 -4.75
N ARG A 112 -2.03 -4.72 -3.91
CA ARG A 112 -1.50 -3.37 -4.19
C ARG A 112 -0.78 -3.32 -5.52
N ARG A 113 0.11 -4.28 -5.77
CA ARG A 113 0.83 -4.39 -7.04
C ARG A 113 -0.14 -4.48 -8.23
N HIS A 114 -1.16 -5.33 -8.15
CA HIS A 114 -2.16 -5.49 -9.22
C HIS A 114 -2.89 -4.17 -9.51
N ILE A 115 -3.31 -3.45 -8.46
CA ILE A 115 -4.01 -2.16 -8.59
C ILE A 115 -3.06 -1.10 -9.17
N THR A 116 -1.81 -1.04 -8.72
CA THR A 116 -0.80 -0.10 -9.23
C THR A 116 -0.59 -0.25 -10.74
N PHE A 117 -0.79 -1.46 -11.29
CA PHE A 117 -0.64 -1.74 -12.73
C PHE A 117 -1.86 -1.37 -13.55
N GLN A 118 -2.96 -0.95 -12.94
CA GLN A 118 -4.12 -0.46 -13.69
C GLN A 118 -3.76 0.84 -14.44
N PRO A 119 -4.34 1.04 -15.64
CA PRO A 119 -4.09 2.24 -16.44
C PRO A 119 -4.32 3.53 -15.65
N GLY A 120 -3.37 4.46 -15.73
CA GLY A 120 -3.42 5.76 -15.06
C GLY A 120 -3.07 5.75 -13.57
N ARG A 121 -2.99 4.56 -12.89
CA ARG A 121 -2.79 4.52 -11.43
C ARG A 121 -1.39 4.98 -11.03
N MET A 122 -0.34 4.61 -11.78
CA MET A 122 1.03 5.06 -11.48
C MET A 122 1.16 6.59 -11.62
N GLU A 123 0.55 7.19 -12.65
CA GLU A 123 0.55 8.63 -12.87
C GLU A 123 -0.15 9.36 -11.71
N ALA A 124 -1.36 8.94 -11.35
CA ALA A 124 -2.08 9.48 -10.21
C ALA A 124 -1.30 9.32 -8.89
N SER A 125 -0.63 8.17 -8.67
CA SER A 125 0.21 7.96 -7.51
C SER A 125 1.34 8.98 -7.41
N ILE A 126 1.99 9.34 -8.51
CA ILE A 126 3.07 10.34 -8.54
C ILE A 126 2.58 11.69 -8.02
N GLU A 127 1.41 12.15 -8.48
CA GLU A 127 0.82 13.42 -8.03
C GLU A 127 0.40 13.38 -6.56
N GLU A 128 -0.18 12.26 -6.13
CA GLU A 128 -0.57 12.04 -4.74
C GLU A 128 0.64 12.00 -3.81
N HIS A 129 1.75 11.36 -4.23
CA HIS A 129 3.02 11.32 -3.49
C HIS A 129 3.59 12.71 -3.28
N GLU A 130 3.64 13.55 -4.33
CA GLU A 130 4.09 14.94 -4.18
C GLU A 130 3.29 15.67 -3.11
N SER A 131 1.98 15.49 -3.09
CA SER A 131 1.09 16.17 -2.18
C SER A 131 1.38 15.81 -0.72
N PHE A 132 1.52 14.53 -0.38
CA PHE A 132 1.82 14.14 0.99
C PHE A 132 3.29 14.42 1.38
N ILE A 133 4.27 14.32 0.44
CA ILE A 133 5.67 14.67 0.73
C ILE A 133 5.78 16.15 1.10
N ARG A 134 5.17 17.05 0.31
CA ARG A 134 5.14 18.50 0.61
C ARG A 134 4.48 18.79 1.96
N ALA A 135 3.39 18.09 2.29
CA ALA A 135 2.73 18.25 3.58
C ALA A 135 3.61 17.76 4.75
N ILE A 136 4.34 16.64 4.57
CA ILE A 136 5.30 16.15 5.56
C ILE A 136 6.47 17.13 5.73
N GLU A 137 7.05 17.60 4.63
CA GLU A 137 8.17 18.55 4.60
C GLU A 137 7.82 19.87 5.30
N SER A 138 6.60 20.38 5.10
CA SER A 138 6.12 21.61 5.75
C SER A 138 5.75 21.44 7.23
N GLY A 139 5.82 20.22 7.77
CA GLY A 139 5.41 19.92 9.15
C GLY A 139 3.88 19.90 9.37
N ASN A 140 3.08 19.97 8.30
CA ASN A 140 1.62 19.95 8.38
C ASN A 140 1.07 18.53 8.51
N GLY A 141 1.04 18.02 9.74
CA GLY A 141 0.61 16.64 10.01
C GLY A 141 -0.84 16.34 9.61
N LEU A 142 -1.74 17.32 9.67
CA LEU A 142 -3.14 17.14 9.26
C LEU A 142 -3.23 16.98 7.73
N ALA A 143 -2.59 17.85 6.98
CA ALA A 143 -2.55 17.74 5.52
C ALA A 143 -1.84 16.46 5.09
N ALA A 144 -0.72 16.09 5.73
CA ALA A 144 0.00 14.85 5.45
C ALA A 144 -0.89 13.61 5.65
N ALA A 145 -1.66 13.55 6.75
CA ALA A 145 -2.62 12.49 7.00
C ALA A 145 -3.73 12.44 5.95
N THR A 146 -4.29 13.58 5.58
CA THR A 146 -5.39 13.67 4.62
C THR A 146 -4.93 13.20 3.23
N CYS A 147 -3.78 13.67 2.75
CA CYS A 147 -3.23 13.27 1.45
C CYS A 147 -2.87 11.78 1.45
N MET A 148 -2.22 11.27 2.49
CA MET A 148 -1.86 9.86 2.61
C MET A 148 -3.08 8.94 2.65
N ARG A 149 -4.11 9.31 3.42
CA ARG A 149 -5.37 8.57 3.49
C ARG A 149 -6.04 8.52 2.11
N GLY A 150 -6.11 9.64 1.40
CA GLY A 150 -6.67 9.70 0.05
C GLY A 150 -5.92 8.81 -0.92
N HIS A 151 -4.58 8.85 -0.89
CA HIS A 151 -3.72 7.98 -1.71
C HIS A 151 -3.99 6.49 -1.50
N VAL A 152 -4.07 6.05 -0.25
CA VAL A 152 -4.32 4.62 0.05
C VAL A 152 -5.76 4.23 -0.25
N ASN A 153 -6.74 5.10 0.02
CA ASN A 153 -8.15 4.82 -0.30
C ASN A 153 -8.41 4.71 -1.81
N ALA A 154 -7.69 5.45 -2.64
CA ALA A 154 -7.78 5.31 -4.09
C ALA A 154 -7.45 3.89 -4.59
N LEU A 155 -6.68 3.10 -3.83
CA LEU A 155 -6.46 1.68 -4.11
C LEU A 155 -7.72 0.83 -3.80
N ALA A 156 -8.43 1.15 -2.71
CA ALA A 156 -9.68 0.47 -2.35
C ALA A 156 -10.80 0.80 -3.35
N ASP A 157 -10.89 2.07 -3.78
CA ASP A 157 -11.89 2.52 -4.75
C ASP A 157 -11.69 1.83 -6.09
N GLY A 158 -10.46 1.79 -6.62
CA GLY A 158 -10.14 1.08 -7.87
C GLY A 158 -10.44 -0.43 -7.80
N LEU A 159 -10.31 -1.04 -6.63
CA LEU A 159 -10.69 -2.43 -6.41
C LEU A 159 -12.22 -2.60 -6.41
N SER A 160 -12.94 -1.68 -5.76
CA SER A 160 -14.42 -1.69 -5.71
C SER A 160 -15.01 -1.54 -7.10
N ASP A 161 -14.47 -0.64 -7.93
CA ASP A 161 -14.88 -0.44 -9.32
C ASP A 161 -14.65 -1.69 -10.17
N PHE A 162 -13.51 -2.35 -9.98
CA PHE A 162 -13.19 -3.60 -10.67
C PHE A 162 -14.17 -4.71 -10.29
N LEU A 163 -14.54 -4.82 -9.03
CA LEU A 163 -15.51 -5.79 -8.56
C LEU A 163 -16.91 -5.53 -9.10
N TYR A 164 -17.33 -4.27 -9.07
CA TYR A 164 -18.60 -3.87 -9.66
C TYR A 164 -18.66 -4.26 -11.14
N PHE A 165 -17.57 -4.01 -11.88
CA PHE A 165 -17.44 -4.44 -13.27
C PHE A 165 -17.57 -5.96 -13.45
N LEU A 166 -16.88 -6.76 -12.61
CA LEU A 166 -16.96 -8.23 -12.65
C LEU A 166 -18.39 -8.73 -12.39
N ASP A 167 -19.07 -8.12 -11.43
CA ASP A 167 -20.47 -8.47 -11.10
C ASP A 167 -21.42 -8.16 -12.25
N GLN A 168 -21.31 -6.96 -12.83
CA GLN A 168 -22.15 -6.56 -13.95
C GLN A 168 -21.92 -7.38 -15.23
N THR A 169 -20.73 -7.95 -15.40
CA THR A 169 -20.37 -8.75 -16.57
C THR A 169 -20.62 -10.24 -16.40
N GLY A 170 -21.01 -10.69 -15.20
CA GLY A 170 -21.17 -12.12 -14.86
C GLY A 170 -19.83 -12.88 -14.79
N LEU A 171 -18.68 -12.20 -14.91
CA LEU A 171 -17.37 -12.82 -14.84
C LEU A 171 -17.03 -13.33 -13.45
N SER A 172 -17.65 -12.78 -12.41
CA SER A 172 -17.52 -13.25 -11.03
C SER A 172 -17.89 -14.71 -10.86
N GLU A 173 -18.96 -15.20 -11.53
CA GLU A 173 -19.39 -16.61 -11.49
C GLU A 173 -18.39 -17.54 -12.21
N ILE A 174 -17.75 -17.07 -13.28
CA ILE A 174 -16.76 -17.84 -14.02
C ILE A 174 -15.49 -18.04 -13.20
N ILE A 175 -15.11 -17.06 -12.40
CA ILE A 175 -13.94 -17.12 -11.51
C ILE A 175 -14.23 -18.07 -10.34
N ALA A 176 -15.42 -17.99 -9.74
CA ALA A 176 -15.84 -18.85 -8.62
C ALA A 176 -15.98 -20.32 -9.01
N SER A 177 -16.35 -20.62 -10.26
CA SER A 177 -16.57 -22.00 -10.75
C SER A 177 -15.28 -22.77 -11.04
N LYS A 178 -14.09 -22.13 -10.97
CA LYS A 178 -12.78 -22.75 -11.25
C LYS A 178 -11.98 -23.06 -9.97
N GLU A 179 -12.54 -22.83 -8.79
CA GLU A 179 -12.01 -23.21 -7.47
C GLU A 179 -12.64 -24.51 -6.95
#